data_7b84d2b4656c80ae6fab64a1deb81b67
#
_entry.id   7b84d2b4656c80ae6fab64a1deb81b67
#
_cell.length_a   1.000
_cell.length_b   1.000
_cell.length_c   1.000
_cell.angle_alpha   90.00
_cell.angle_beta   90.00
_cell.angle_gamma   90.00
#
_symmetry.space_group_name_H-M   'P 1'
#
loop_
_entity.id
_entity.type
_entity.pdbx_description
1 polymer ?
#
loop_
_entity_poly.entity_id
_entity_poly.type
_entity_poly.pdbx_seq_one_letter_code
_entity_poly.pdbx_strand_id
1 'polypeptide(L)'
;MAKVFSICKIIAESEDDRKILYNYLGNYPVDILNTYPEDGFIDMPVLIIGWNSVKHRFSKQNILDKEIKQNLYWAYSSKEDEKKFYKTIEEFFADSVKEWLPKKFDIFDSIFYNEDLISYFEKIIDKSHPVFAYFYDGALYLRNSNRDYIVNVKALSVTEKDVKKKLTDFFNHFQCIVFNYDNIYNYVKHDELSDIVSIENLRWVKYGVDTSENYFNIIPGFNIQKFIPFLMSKLKPIELDEEEKVFLRRMCQRDKITCWMSNREIAFSNKFDNNNLEFKLRRFHKLAKIQYSNKRTLTGRITAFDYYNPQNLSKDGDDRANIISRFKGGKILVFDYTSFETKIALYLCGDEEFMNKFSEKDLHYETAKIIFDTYQINYQQRETSKLLNHALLYGAGHETLLSKLEGVPNPEEKLYKVKQFLAPLIKKSEELKEYYDSRGYITTPWGSIIRIEKRHASFNNFIQSYAAELVAEKVMLIREYLKTKQSQFLFQVHDSLVLDMHPDEKEIITDIYKFLRVQDSMVLGVTYRLGNNYKELGQHNKISAEKV
;
A
#
# COMPACT_ATOMS: atom_id res chain seq x y z
N MET A 1 -8.07 -1.95 18.35
CA MET A 1 -9.55 -2.12 18.23
C MET A 1 -9.90 -1.95 16.76
N ALA A 2 -10.40 -3.00 16.11
CA ALA A 2 -10.92 -2.89 14.75
C ALA A 2 -12.10 -1.90 14.79
N LYS A 3 -12.06 -0.83 14.00
CA LYS A 3 -13.21 0.07 13.86
C LYS A 3 -14.33 -0.74 13.23
N VAL A 4 -15.39 -0.96 14.00
CA VAL A 4 -16.60 -1.63 13.57
C VAL A 4 -17.27 -0.80 12.48
N PHE A 5 -17.77 -1.46 11.47
CA PHE A 5 -18.53 -0.85 10.38
C PHE A 5 -19.83 -0.28 10.93
N SER A 6 -20.02 1.02 10.84
CA SER A 6 -21.21 1.66 11.34
C SER A 6 -22.23 1.83 10.22
N ILE A 7 -23.41 1.21 10.38
CA ILE A 7 -24.55 1.40 9.47
C ILE A 7 -25.33 2.69 9.75
N CYS A 8 -25.12 3.26 10.94
CA CYS A 8 -25.69 4.54 11.35
C CYS A 8 -24.81 5.10 12.48
N LYS A 9 -24.98 6.37 12.80
CA LYS A 9 -24.36 7.01 13.96
C LYS A 9 -25.39 7.38 14.99
N ILE A 10 -25.07 7.14 16.26
CA ILE A 10 -25.86 7.60 17.39
C ILE A 10 -25.02 8.58 18.18
N ILE A 11 -25.53 9.77 18.39
CA ILE A 11 -24.87 10.77 19.21
C ILE A 11 -25.60 10.83 20.54
N ALA A 12 -24.90 10.48 21.61
CA ALA A 12 -25.40 10.53 22.98
C ALA A 12 -24.35 11.19 23.88
N GLU A 13 -24.60 12.42 24.32
CA GLU A 13 -23.70 13.14 25.22
C GLU A 13 -23.65 12.51 26.61
N SER A 14 -24.80 12.00 27.09
CA SER A 14 -24.90 11.33 28.39
C SER A 14 -24.16 10.00 28.40
N GLU A 15 -23.28 9.81 29.40
CA GLU A 15 -22.58 8.52 29.56
C GLU A 15 -23.55 7.38 29.92
N ASP A 16 -24.61 7.70 30.65
CA ASP A 16 -25.63 6.70 31.00
C ASP A 16 -26.40 6.24 29.76
N ASP A 17 -26.79 7.16 28.88
CA ASP A 17 -27.45 6.82 27.62
C ASP A 17 -26.53 5.97 26.72
N ARG A 18 -25.23 6.27 26.66
CA ARG A 18 -24.26 5.44 25.93
C ARG A 18 -24.15 4.04 26.51
N LYS A 19 -24.09 3.88 27.82
CA LYS A 19 -24.07 2.56 28.47
C LYS A 19 -25.31 1.73 28.16
N ILE A 20 -26.50 2.38 28.22
CA ILE A 20 -27.76 1.73 27.88
C ILE A 20 -27.74 1.30 26.40
N LEU A 21 -27.30 2.19 25.50
CA LEU A 21 -27.21 1.89 24.06
C LEU A 21 -26.24 0.74 23.77
N TYR A 22 -25.07 0.71 24.40
CA TYR A 22 -24.12 -0.39 24.24
C TYR A 22 -24.71 -1.74 24.70
N ASN A 23 -25.45 -1.73 25.79
CA ASN A 23 -26.10 -2.93 26.30
C ASN A 23 -27.30 -3.36 25.43
N TYR A 24 -28.08 -2.39 24.94
CA TYR A 24 -29.28 -2.67 24.13
C TYR A 24 -28.94 -3.11 22.70
N LEU A 25 -27.96 -2.44 22.07
CA LEU A 25 -27.57 -2.70 20.70
C LEU A 25 -26.58 -3.86 20.55
N GLY A 26 -25.90 -4.24 21.60
CA GLY A 26 -24.98 -5.40 21.63
C GLY A 26 -23.97 -5.36 20.48
N ASN A 27 -24.07 -6.32 19.57
CA ASN A 27 -23.15 -6.46 18.42
C ASN A 27 -23.64 -5.75 17.14
N TYR A 28 -24.65 -4.88 17.22
CA TYR A 28 -25.05 -4.09 16.06
C TYR A 28 -23.90 -3.16 15.63
N PRO A 29 -23.63 -3.05 14.33
CA PRO A 29 -22.55 -2.20 13.83
C PRO A 29 -22.96 -0.71 13.84
N VAL A 30 -23.00 -0.13 15.02
CA VAL A 30 -23.42 1.25 15.28
C VAL A 30 -22.28 2.01 15.92
N ASP A 31 -22.02 3.22 15.45
CA ASP A 31 -21.04 4.13 16.02
C ASP A 31 -21.72 5.03 17.05
N ILE A 32 -21.43 4.87 18.34
CA ILE A 32 -21.98 5.70 19.39
C ILE A 32 -20.94 6.77 19.77
N LEU A 33 -21.25 8.00 19.42
CA LEU A 33 -20.38 9.16 19.63
C LEU A 33 -20.86 10.00 20.82
N ASN A 34 -19.93 10.63 21.53
CA ASN A 34 -20.24 11.56 22.61
C ASN A 34 -20.43 13.00 22.12
N THR A 35 -19.92 13.33 20.95
CA THR A 35 -19.99 14.67 20.36
C THR A 35 -20.24 14.57 18.86
N TYR A 36 -20.70 15.67 18.28
CA TYR A 36 -20.82 15.85 16.86
C TYR A 36 -19.43 16.01 16.23
N PRO A 37 -19.07 15.25 15.16
CA PRO A 37 -17.79 15.42 14.50
C PRO A 37 -17.70 16.75 13.74
N GLU A 38 -16.53 17.40 13.76
CA GLU A 38 -16.30 18.69 13.11
C GLU A 38 -16.44 18.63 11.58
N ASP A 39 -16.14 17.49 10.98
CA ASP A 39 -16.13 17.26 9.50
C ASP A 39 -17.53 17.03 8.90
N GLY A 40 -18.59 17.14 9.70
CA GLY A 40 -19.97 16.95 9.25
C GLY A 40 -20.37 15.48 9.06
N PHE A 41 -21.60 15.28 8.59
CA PHE A 41 -22.13 13.94 8.31
C PHE A 41 -22.05 13.65 6.81
N ILE A 42 -21.61 12.47 6.54
CA ILE A 42 -21.71 11.87 5.22
C ILE A 42 -23.01 11.07 5.23
N ASP A 43 -23.75 11.15 4.18
CA ASP A 43 -24.98 10.42 3.76
C ASP A 43 -25.42 9.15 4.52
N MET A 44 -25.47 9.15 5.84
CA MET A 44 -25.95 8.04 6.66
C MET A 44 -26.98 8.51 7.69
N PRO A 45 -27.91 7.65 8.17
CA PRO A 45 -28.82 7.98 9.23
C PRO A 45 -28.09 8.29 10.53
N VAL A 46 -28.50 9.39 11.19
CA VAL A 46 -27.94 9.82 12.46
C VAL A 46 -29.07 10.02 13.47
N LEU A 47 -28.98 9.31 14.59
CA LEU A 47 -29.86 9.49 15.72
C LEU A 47 -29.17 10.33 16.80
N ILE A 48 -29.83 11.40 17.23
CA ILE A 48 -29.34 12.26 18.30
C ILE A 48 -30.18 12.03 19.54
N ILE A 49 -29.54 11.59 20.62
CA ILE A 49 -30.17 11.38 21.91
C ILE A 49 -30.08 12.67 22.75
N GLY A 50 -31.17 13.04 23.38
CA GLY A 50 -31.23 14.26 24.18
C GLY A 50 -31.22 15.55 23.34
N TRP A 51 -31.95 15.57 22.24
CA TRP A 51 -31.99 16.68 21.27
C TRP A 51 -32.16 18.05 21.92
N ASN A 52 -32.98 18.14 22.99
CA ASN A 52 -33.22 19.42 23.68
C ASN A 52 -31.95 20.04 24.28
N SER A 53 -30.98 19.24 24.69
CA SER A 53 -29.72 19.71 25.23
C SER A 53 -28.69 20.10 24.16
N VAL A 54 -28.77 19.51 22.94
CA VAL A 54 -27.75 19.69 21.91
C VAL A 54 -28.19 20.54 20.71
N LYS A 55 -29.50 20.75 20.49
CA LYS A 55 -30.05 21.49 19.33
C LYS A 55 -29.45 22.87 19.08
N HIS A 56 -29.06 23.58 20.16
CA HIS A 56 -28.46 24.91 20.07
C HIS A 56 -27.04 24.91 19.53
N ARG A 57 -26.31 23.79 19.65
CA ARG A 57 -24.98 23.62 19.06
C ARG A 57 -25.08 23.40 17.56
N PHE A 58 -26.05 22.61 17.12
CA PHE A 58 -26.31 22.37 15.72
C PHE A 58 -26.72 23.64 14.97
N SER A 59 -27.51 24.52 15.59
CA SER A 59 -27.92 25.79 14.98
C SER A 59 -26.75 26.77 14.76
N LYS A 60 -25.72 26.71 15.59
CA LYS A 60 -24.52 27.57 15.50
C LYS A 60 -23.53 27.13 14.41
N GLN A 61 -23.57 25.89 14.00
CA GLN A 61 -22.59 25.31 13.06
C GLN A 61 -23.09 25.28 11.61
N ASN A 62 -24.23 25.94 11.28
CA ASN A 62 -24.86 25.93 9.93
C ASN A 62 -25.09 24.54 9.32
N ILE A 63 -25.19 23.50 10.15
CA ILE A 63 -25.29 22.10 9.73
C ILE A 63 -26.71 21.73 9.27
N LEU A 64 -27.59 22.68 9.10
CA LEU A 64 -28.99 22.46 8.75
C LEU A 64 -29.26 22.70 7.27
N ASP A 65 -28.42 22.25 6.37
CA ASP A 65 -28.77 22.17 4.97
C ASP A 65 -29.94 21.18 4.75
N LYS A 66 -30.77 21.47 3.75
CA LYS A 66 -32.02 20.71 3.52
C LYS A 66 -31.80 19.21 3.32
N GLU A 67 -30.68 18.82 2.74
CA GLU A 67 -30.32 17.42 2.49
C GLU A 67 -29.91 16.66 3.74
N ILE A 68 -29.27 17.32 4.69
CA ILE A 68 -28.85 16.73 5.97
C ILE A 68 -30.06 16.49 6.88
N LYS A 69 -31.10 17.32 6.79
CA LYS A 69 -32.33 17.19 7.61
C LYS A 69 -33.09 15.89 7.36
N GLN A 70 -32.98 15.29 6.18
CA GLN A 70 -33.70 14.07 5.85
C GLN A 70 -33.15 12.80 6.53
N ASN A 71 -31.90 12.86 7.02
CA ASN A 71 -31.20 11.72 7.63
C ASN A 71 -30.96 11.92 9.14
N LEU A 72 -31.49 12.98 9.73
CA LEU A 72 -31.36 13.28 11.15
C LEU A 72 -32.63 12.88 11.91
N TYR A 73 -32.45 12.05 12.91
CA TYR A 73 -33.49 11.61 13.84
C TYR A 73 -33.11 12.03 15.25
N TRP A 74 -34.09 12.19 16.12
CA TRP A 74 -33.85 12.56 17.52
C TRP A 74 -34.70 11.75 18.47
N ALA A 75 -34.13 11.44 19.62
CA ALA A 75 -34.81 10.77 20.72
C ALA A 75 -34.63 11.54 22.02
N TYR A 76 -35.52 11.26 22.97
CA TYR A 76 -35.34 11.69 24.34
C TYR A 76 -34.14 11.00 24.98
N SER A 77 -33.51 11.62 25.99
CA SER A 77 -32.59 10.90 26.87
C SER A 77 -33.36 9.86 27.70
N SER A 78 -32.73 8.77 28.05
CA SER A 78 -33.32 7.74 28.92
C SER A 78 -33.80 8.31 30.27
N LYS A 79 -33.14 9.37 30.76
CA LYS A 79 -33.53 10.11 31.97
C LYS A 79 -34.73 11.04 31.81
N GLU A 80 -35.01 11.47 30.56
CA GLU A 80 -36.16 12.34 30.29
C GLU A 80 -37.44 11.52 30.09
N ASP A 81 -37.39 10.47 29.28
CA ASP A 81 -38.51 9.56 29.02
C ASP A 81 -38.01 8.22 28.53
N GLU A 82 -37.85 7.24 29.41
CA GLU A 82 -37.29 5.93 29.12
C GLU A 82 -38.14 5.15 28.07
N LYS A 83 -39.45 5.25 28.13
CA LYS A 83 -40.33 4.57 27.18
C LYS A 83 -40.20 5.14 25.76
N LYS A 84 -40.18 6.46 25.66
CA LYS A 84 -39.95 7.12 24.36
C LYS A 84 -38.55 6.92 23.85
N PHE A 85 -37.53 6.84 24.72
CA PHE A 85 -36.17 6.52 24.37
C PHE A 85 -36.08 5.20 23.59
N TYR A 86 -36.56 4.10 24.19
CA TYR A 86 -36.53 2.80 23.53
C TYR A 86 -37.40 2.75 22.27
N LYS A 87 -38.63 3.31 22.34
CA LYS A 87 -39.52 3.34 21.19
C LYS A 87 -38.91 4.07 19.99
N THR A 88 -38.27 5.21 20.22
CA THR A 88 -37.62 5.98 19.14
C THR A 88 -36.42 5.28 18.56
N ILE A 89 -35.65 4.55 19.38
CA ILE A 89 -34.54 3.72 18.91
C ILE A 89 -35.06 2.58 18.02
N GLU A 90 -36.13 1.88 18.44
CA GLU A 90 -36.75 0.83 17.66
C GLU A 90 -37.31 1.35 16.33
N GLU A 91 -38.01 2.49 16.33
CA GLU A 91 -38.51 3.16 15.13
C GLU A 91 -37.36 3.59 14.20
N PHE A 92 -36.30 4.17 14.76
CA PHE A 92 -35.12 4.55 13.98
C PHE A 92 -34.49 3.35 13.28
N PHE A 93 -34.34 2.22 13.96
CA PHE A 93 -33.80 1.00 13.34
C PHE A 93 -34.81 0.37 12.37
N ALA A 94 -36.09 0.40 12.69
CA ALA A 94 -37.14 -0.17 11.83
C ALA A 94 -37.32 0.62 10.52
N ASP A 95 -37.36 1.94 10.60
CA ASP A 95 -37.75 2.79 9.46
C ASP A 95 -36.54 3.33 8.69
N SER A 96 -35.47 3.75 9.39
CA SER A 96 -34.36 4.44 8.78
C SER A 96 -33.18 3.53 8.45
N VAL A 97 -32.92 2.56 9.32
CA VAL A 97 -31.82 1.62 9.17
C VAL A 97 -32.23 0.42 8.33
N LYS A 98 -33.54 0.12 8.25
CA LYS A 98 -34.07 -0.99 7.45
C LYS A 98 -33.83 -0.81 5.94
N GLU A 99 -33.82 0.41 5.44
CA GLU A 99 -33.40 0.70 4.06
C GLU A 99 -31.89 0.55 3.86
N TRP A 100 -31.14 0.58 4.95
CA TRP A 100 -29.68 0.54 4.99
C TRP A 100 -29.13 -0.79 5.48
N LEU A 101 -29.93 -1.57 6.20
CA LEU A 101 -29.65 -2.99 6.42
C LEU A 101 -29.81 -3.71 5.10
N PRO A 102 -28.84 -4.52 4.68
CA PRO A 102 -29.03 -5.40 3.55
C PRO A 102 -30.32 -6.17 3.76
N LYS A 103 -31.26 -6.05 2.81
CA LYS A 103 -32.57 -6.70 2.91
C LYS A 103 -32.37 -8.19 3.14
N LYS A 104 -32.73 -8.64 4.34
CA LYS A 104 -32.78 -10.03 4.81
C LYS A 104 -31.51 -10.86 4.61
N PHE A 105 -30.76 -10.94 5.66
CA PHE A 105 -29.70 -11.92 5.87
C PHE A 105 -30.23 -13.33 6.23
N ASP A 106 -31.52 -13.61 6.06
CA ASP A 106 -32.16 -14.85 6.50
C ASP A 106 -31.64 -16.13 5.81
N ILE A 107 -30.72 -15.97 4.85
CA ILE A 107 -30.30 -17.09 4.02
C ILE A 107 -28.98 -17.72 4.53
N PHE A 108 -28.21 -17.02 5.35
CA PHE A 108 -26.82 -17.40 5.60
C PHE A 108 -26.58 -18.36 6.75
N ASP A 109 -27.40 -18.37 7.78
CA ASP A 109 -27.21 -19.29 8.92
C ASP A 109 -27.48 -20.76 8.56
N SER A 110 -28.28 -21.04 7.54
CA SER A 110 -28.62 -22.41 7.12
C SER A 110 -27.73 -22.98 6.00
N ILE A 111 -27.07 -22.15 5.21
CA ILE A 111 -26.34 -22.58 4.01
C ILE A 111 -24.95 -23.13 4.34
N PHE A 112 -24.31 -22.60 5.36
CA PHE A 112 -22.91 -22.91 5.67
C PHE A 112 -22.68 -24.26 6.31
N TYR A 113 -23.72 -24.92 6.77
CA TYR A 113 -23.57 -26.22 7.41
C TYR A 113 -23.63 -27.41 6.46
N ASN A 114 -24.29 -27.32 5.29
CA ASN A 114 -24.56 -28.49 4.46
C ASN A 114 -24.37 -28.37 2.94
N GLU A 115 -24.20 -27.17 2.35
CA GLU A 115 -24.05 -27.03 0.91
C GLU A 115 -22.70 -26.44 0.49
N ASP A 116 -22.21 -26.86 -0.68
CA ASP A 116 -21.07 -26.26 -1.34
C ASP A 116 -21.41 -24.83 -1.80
N LEU A 117 -20.56 -23.88 -1.40
CA LEU A 117 -20.73 -22.45 -1.69
C LEU A 117 -20.91 -22.20 -3.21
N ILE A 118 -20.16 -22.92 -4.05
CA ILE A 118 -20.25 -22.80 -5.50
C ILE A 118 -21.62 -23.26 -5.99
N SER A 119 -22.05 -24.47 -5.61
CA SER A 119 -23.33 -25.05 -6.02
C SER A 119 -24.54 -24.21 -5.59
N TYR A 120 -24.44 -23.51 -4.47
CA TYR A 120 -25.47 -22.58 -4.03
C TYR A 120 -25.52 -21.33 -4.91
N PHE A 121 -24.35 -20.67 -5.09
CA PHE A 121 -24.29 -19.43 -5.86
C PHE A 121 -24.53 -19.66 -7.36
N GLU A 122 -24.24 -20.83 -7.91
CA GLU A 122 -24.58 -21.18 -9.31
C GLU A 122 -26.07 -21.09 -9.61
N LYS A 123 -26.92 -21.33 -8.61
CA LYS A 123 -28.39 -21.29 -8.76
C LYS A 123 -28.94 -19.87 -8.74
N ILE A 124 -28.20 -18.90 -8.16
CA ILE A 124 -28.77 -17.57 -7.87
C ILE A 124 -27.97 -16.43 -8.50
N ILE A 125 -26.71 -16.66 -8.89
CA ILE A 125 -25.88 -15.65 -9.55
C ILE A 125 -26.27 -15.50 -11.03
N ASP A 126 -26.47 -14.26 -11.44
CA ASP A 126 -26.58 -13.91 -12.85
C ASP A 126 -25.18 -13.94 -13.49
N LYS A 127 -24.92 -14.98 -14.29
CA LYS A 127 -23.60 -15.22 -14.94
C LYS A 127 -23.28 -14.19 -16.03
N SER A 128 -24.23 -13.36 -16.45
CA SER A 128 -24.01 -12.27 -17.41
C SER A 128 -23.35 -11.04 -16.77
N HIS A 129 -23.27 -11.02 -15.43
CA HIS A 129 -22.70 -9.92 -14.66
C HIS A 129 -21.59 -10.44 -13.73
N PRO A 130 -20.49 -9.69 -13.55
CA PRO A 130 -19.48 -10.05 -12.58
C PRO A 130 -20.02 -9.97 -11.15
N VAL A 131 -19.39 -10.71 -10.25
CA VAL A 131 -19.66 -10.66 -8.81
C VAL A 131 -18.73 -9.63 -8.18
N PHE A 132 -19.28 -8.59 -7.59
CA PHE A 132 -18.52 -7.66 -6.79
C PHE A 132 -18.34 -8.20 -5.39
N ALA A 133 -17.11 -8.22 -4.90
CA ALA A 133 -16.76 -8.79 -3.62
C ALA A 133 -15.98 -7.80 -2.76
N TYR A 134 -16.39 -7.67 -1.52
CA TYR A 134 -15.70 -6.88 -0.52
C TYR A 134 -15.60 -7.65 0.80
N PHE A 135 -14.40 -7.77 1.34
CA PHE A 135 -14.17 -8.47 2.59
C PHE A 135 -13.95 -7.48 3.73
N TYR A 136 -14.73 -7.61 4.79
CA TYR A 136 -14.64 -6.76 5.96
C TYR A 136 -15.10 -7.49 7.23
N ASP A 137 -14.36 -7.34 8.33
CA ASP A 137 -14.66 -7.88 9.67
C ASP A 137 -15.14 -9.33 9.71
N GLY A 138 -14.50 -10.19 8.90
CA GLY A 138 -14.84 -11.62 8.86
C GLY A 138 -16.08 -11.96 8.04
N ALA A 139 -16.64 -11.01 7.30
CA ALA A 139 -17.73 -11.22 6.36
C ALA A 139 -17.30 -10.87 4.93
N LEU A 140 -17.75 -11.65 3.96
CA LEU A 140 -17.62 -11.39 2.54
C LEU A 140 -18.94 -10.85 2.00
N TYR A 141 -18.92 -9.60 1.59
CA TYR A 141 -20.05 -8.93 0.95
C TYR A 141 -19.96 -9.15 -0.54
N LEU A 142 -21.02 -9.66 -1.14
CA LEU A 142 -21.11 -9.94 -2.56
C LEU A 142 -22.29 -9.18 -3.17
N ARG A 143 -22.08 -8.63 -4.34
CA ARG A 143 -23.17 -8.09 -5.17
C ARG A 143 -23.07 -8.63 -6.58
N ASN A 144 -24.19 -9.09 -7.08
CA ASN A 144 -24.32 -9.55 -8.46
C ASN A 144 -25.64 -9.03 -9.04
N SER A 145 -25.57 -8.28 -10.12
CA SER A 145 -26.73 -7.59 -10.69
C SER A 145 -27.41 -6.69 -9.64
N ASN A 146 -28.65 -6.97 -9.28
CA ASN A 146 -29.43 -6.19 -8.31
C ASN A 146 -29.59 -6.89 -6.94
N ARG A 147 -28.77 -7.90 -6.65
CA ARG A 147 -28.88 -8.70 -5.42
C ARG A 147 -27.59 -8.59 -4.59
N ASP A 148 -27.79 -8.42 -3.29
CA ASP A 148 -26.71 -8.36 -2.31
C ASP A 148 -26.72 -9.63 -1.45
N TYR A 149 -25.52 -10.13 -1.14
CA TYR A 149 -25.30 -11.31 -0.31
C TYR A 149 -24.23 -11.02 0.72
N ILE A 150 -24.34 -11.60 1.90
CA ILE A 150 -23.28 -11.59 2.89
C ILE A 150 -22.94 -13.02 3.27
N VAL A 151 -21.67 -13.30 3.23
CA VAL A 151 -21.10 -14.58 3.63
C VAL A 151 -20.34 -14.38 4.93
N ASN A 152 -20.84 -14.91 6.03
CA ASN A 152 -20.08 -14.94 7.28
C ASN A 152 -18.93 -15.96 7.15
N VAL A 153 -17.74 -15.46 6.91
CA VAL A 153 -16.58 -16.31 6.63
C VAL A 153 -16.19 -17.15 7.85
N LYS A 154 -16.41 -16.66 9.06
CA LYS A 154 -16.16 -17.40 10.29
C LYS A 154 -17.06 -18.64 10.43
N ALA A 155 -18.25 -18.60 9.82
CA ALA A 155 -19.21 -19.72 9.83
C ALA A 155 -18.94 -20.76 8.72
N LEU A 156 -18.04 -20.49 7.77
CA LEU A 156 -17.78 -21.35 6.61
C LEU A 156 -17.12 -22.69 6.97
N SER A 157 -16.34 -22.74 8.00
CA SER A 157 -15.65 -23.96 8.43
C SER A 157 -15.03 -23.82 9.82
N VAL A 158 -14.75 -24.97 10.42
CA VAL A 158 -14.04 -25.09 11.72
C VAL A 158 -12.56 -24.73 11.57
N THR A 159 -11.97 -24.82 10.37
CA THR A 159 -10.54 -24.53 10.15
C THR A 159 -10.33 -23.38 9.16
N GLU A 160 -9.35 -22.54 9.46
CA GLU A 160 -8.94 -21.43 8.57
C GLU A 160 -8.50 -21.94 7.17
N LYS A 161 -7.91 -23.14 7.11
CA LYS A 161 -7.45 -23.76 5.86
C LYS A 161 -8.63 -24.08 4.93
N ASP A 162 -9.73 -24.58 5.47
CA ASP A 162 -10.91 -24.92 4.69
C ASP A 162 -11.64 -23.67 4.21
N VAL A 163 -11.70 -22.63 5.04
CA VAL A 163 -12.22 -21.31 4.64
C VAL A 163 -11.45 -20.78 3.45
N LYS A 164 -10.13 -20.77 3.51
CA LYS A 164 -9.27 -20.30 2.42
C LYS A 164 -9.49 -21.11 1.14
N LYS A 165 -9.64 -22.41 1.26
CA LYS A 165 -9.91 -23.27 0.09
C LYS A 165 -11.25 -22.92 -0.54
N LYS A 166 -12.35 -22.90 0.24
CA LYS A 166 -13.71 -22.61 -0.26
C LYS A 166 -13.79 -21.23 -0.92
N LEU A 167 -13.20 -20.21 -0.31
CA LEU A 167 -13.17 -18.87 -0.91
C LEU A 167 -12.32 -18.82 -2.19
N THR A 168 -11.17 -19.47 -2.20
CA THR A 168 -10.32 -19.55 -3.40
C THR A 168 -11.07 -20.25 -4.54
N ASP A 169 -11.72 -21.38 -4.25
CA ASP A 169 -12.52 -22.11 -5.23
C ASP A 169 -13.67 -21.25 -5.77
N PHE A 170 -14.37 -20.50 -4.91
CA PHE A 170 -15.42 -19.56 -5.29
C PHE A 170 -14.90 -18.46 -6.24
N PHE A 171 -13.80 -17.81 -5.90
CA PHE A 171 -13.21 -16.75 -6.72
C PHE A 171 -12.60 -17.26 -8.03
N ASN A 172 -12.21 -18.53 -8.10
CA ASN A 172 -11.77 -19.17 -9.34
C ASN A 172 -12.96 -19.57 -10.24
N HIS A 173 -14.13 -19.82 -9.64
CA HIS A 173 -15.30 -20.29 -10.37
C HIS A 173 -16.14 -19.15 -10.97
N PHE A 174 -16.25 -18.03 -10.26
CA PHE A 174 -17.02 -16.87 -10.68
C PHE A 174 -16.12 -15.71 -11.11
N GLN A 175 -16.53 -14.98 -12.15
CA GLN A 175 -15.86 -13.73 -12.52
C GLN A 175 -16.09 -12.70 -11.42
N CYS A 176 -15.10 -12.50 -10.57
CA CYS A 176 -15.17 -11.61 -9.43
C CYS A 176 -14.36 -10.33 -9.64
N ILE A 177 -14.93 -9.22 -9.20
CA ILE A 177 -14.25 -7.93 -9.08
C ILE A 177 -14.20 -7.59 -7.59
N VAL A 178 -13.01 -7.47 -7.03
CA VAL A 178 -12.85 -7.17 -5.61
C VAL A 178 -12.66 -5.68 -5.38
N PHE A 179 -13.06 -5.23 -4.19
CA PHE A 179 -12.72 -3.90 -3.72
C PHE A 179 -11.61 -4.01 -2.69
N ASN A 180 -10.46 -3.45 -3.04
CA ASN A 180 -9.22 -3.48 -2.26
C ASN A 180 -8.72 -4.91 -1.95
N TYR A 181 -7.86 -5.40 -2.83
CA TYR A 181 -7.25 -6.74 -2.73
C TYR A 181 -6.60 -7.02 -1.37
N ASP A 182 -6.06 -6.00 -0.70
CA ASP A 182 -5.42 -6.12 0.61
C ASP A 182 -6.35 -6.75 1.67
N ASN A 183 -7.64 -6.47 1.57
CA ASN A 183 -8.64 -6.98 2.53
C ASN A 183 -8.92 -8.47 2.34
N ILE A 184 -8.72 -9.00 1.14
CA ILE A 184 -9.08 -10.38 0.79
C ILE A 184 -7.87 -11.32 0.70
N TYR A 185 -6.66 -10.78 0.59
CA TYR A 185 -5.43 -11.54 0.38
C TYR A 185 -5.21 -12.70 1.35
N ASN A 186 -5.55 -12.51 2.62
CA ASN A 186 -5.37 -13.54 3.64
C ASN A 186 -6.32 -14.73 3.47
N TYR A 187 -7.39 -14.56 2.71
CA TYR A 187 -8.48 -15.53 2.55
C TYR A 187 -8.53 -16.16 1.16
N VAL A 188 -7.99 -15.50 0.15
CA VAL A 188 -8.07 -15.95 -1.24
C VAL A 188 -6.70 -15.96 -1.87
N LYS A 189 -6.32 -17.12 -2.45
CA LYS A 189 -5.13 -17.25 -3.28
C LYS A 189 -5.56 -17.24 -4.74
N HIS A 190 -5.70 -16.07 -5.31
CA HIS A 190 -6.02 -15.89 -6.71
C HIS A 190 -5.00 -14.96 -7.37
N ASP A 191 -4.57 -15.29 -8.58
CA ASP A 191 -3.48 -14.56 -9.24
C ASP A 191 -3.96 -13.45 -10.18
N GLU A 192 -5.25 -13.41 -10.51
CA GLU A 192 -5.81 -12.53 -11.53
C GLU A 192 -7.13 -11.85 -11.12
N LEU A 193 -7.29 -11.52 -9.84
CA LEU A 193 -8.48 -10.78 -9.39
C LEU A 193 -8.44 -9.34 -9.90
N SER A 194 -9.54 -8.92 -10.54
CA SER A 194 -9.75 -7.52 -10.88
C SER A 194 -10.06 -6.73 -9.61
N ASP A 195 -9.20 -5.77 -9.27
CA ASP A 195 -9.39 -4.89 -8.11
C ASP A 195 -9.88 -3.52 -8.59
N ILE A 196 -11.03 -3.07 -8.07
CA ILE A 196 -11.62 -1.78 -8.41
C ILE A 196 -10.66 -0.62 -8.13
N VAL A 197 -9.95 -0.66 -7.01
CA VAL A 197 -8.98 0.40 -6.67
C VAL A 197 -7.87 0.47 -7.72
N SER A 198 -7.42 -0.67 -8.22
CA SER A 198 -6.41 -0.72 -9.28
C SER A 198 -6.96 -0.27 -10.64
N ILE A 199 -8.21 -0.60 -10.97
CA ILE A 199 -8.89 -0.15 -12.18
C ILE A 199 -9.09 1.37 -12.17
N GLU A 200 -9.52 1.94 -11.05
CA GLU A 200 -9.70 3.40 -10.93
C GLU A 200 -8.34 4.12 -10.96
N ASN A 201 -7.31 3.56 -10.38
CA ASN A 201 -5.96 4.08 -10.50
C ASN A 201 -5.49 4.08 -11.97
N LEU A 202 -5.74 2.99 -12.71
CA LEU A 202 -5.46 2.92 -14.14
C LEU A 202 -6.19 4.02 -14.92
N ARG A 203 -7.47 4.26 -14.65
CA ARG A 203 -8.25 5.32 -15.29
C ARG A 203 -7.70 6.71 -14.99
N TRP A 204 -7.37 6.97 -13.74
CA TRP A 204 -6.74 8.23 -13.37
C TRP A 204 -5.41 8.42 -14.07
N VAL A 205 -4.57 7.40 -14.11
CA VAL A 205 -3.26 7.45 -14.75
C VAL A 205 -3.35 7.64 -16.26
N LYS A 206 -4.18 6.84 -16.94
CA LYS A 206 -4.21 6.78 -18.39
C LYS A 206 -5.08 7.88 -19.02
N TYR A 207 -6.21 8.20 -18.40
CA TYR A 207 -7.21 9.09 -18.99
C TYR A 207 -7.36 10.42 -18.27
N GLY A 208 -6.65 10.64 -17.17
CA GLY A 208 -6.77 11.86 -16.38
C GLY A 208 -8.16 12.08 -15.78
N VAL A 209 -8.94 11.02 -15.69
CA VAL A 209 -10.26 11.10 -15.06
C VAL A 209 -10.03 11.45 -13.60
N ASP A 210 -10.47 12.66 -13.22
CA ASP A 210 -10.41 13.11 -11.84
C ASP A 210 -11.27 12.18 -11.00
N THR A 211 -10.60 11.26 -10.31
CA THR A 211 -11.19 10.51 -9.24
C THR A 211 -11.06 11.38 -7.99
N SER A 212 -11.71 12.57 -8.00
CA SER A 212 -11.68 13.56 -6.91
C SER A 212 -12.17 12.96 -5.57
N GLU A 213 -12.82 11.80 -5.64
CA GLU A 213 -13.04 10.92 -4.51
C GLU A 213 -11.80 10.06 -4.33
N ASN A 214 -11.05 10.38 -3.32
CA ASN A 214 -9.79 9.73 -2.96
C ASN A 214 -10.10 8.31 -2.47
N TYR A 215 -10.29 7.34 -3.40
CA TYR A 215 -10.61 5.94 -3.09
C TYR A 215 -9.60 5.29 -2.14
N PHE A 216 -8.38 5.84 -2.10
CA PHE A 216 -7.36 5.42 -1.14
C PHE A 216 -7.68 5.83 0.30
N ASN A 217 -8.53 6.83 0.49
CA ASN A 217 -9.00 7.31 1.78
C ASN A 217 -10.43 6.90 2.10
N ILE A 218 -11.08 6.08 1.24
CA ILE A 218 -12.37 5.51 1.60
C ILE A 218 -12.14 4.56 2.75
N ILE A 219 -12.37 5.11 3.91
CA ILE A 219 -12.37 4.39 5.17
C ILE A 219 -13.48 3.34 5.07
N PRO A 220 -13.22 2.07 5.40
CA PRO A 220 -14.26 1.09 5.64
C PRO A 220 -15.25 1.69 6.64
N GLY A 221 -16.45 1.98 6.21
CA GLY A 221 -17.45 2.74 6.99
C GLY A 221 -18.42 3.45 6.08
N PHE A 222 -18.05 3.61 4.84
CA PHE A 222 -18.94 4.10 3.79
C PHE A 222 -20.04 3.06 3.52
N ASN A 223 -21.24 3.55 3.31
CA ASN A 223 -22.36 2.70 2.95
C ASN A 223 -22.06 1.91 1.67
N ILE A 224 -21.72 0.66 1.85
CA ILE A 224 -21.38 -0.26 0.76
C ILE A 224 -22.55 -0.37 -0.25
N GLN A 225 -23.79 -0.24 0.20
CA GLN A 225 -24.97 -0.34 -0.66
C GLN A 225 -25.11 0.86 -1.60
N LYS A 226 -24.69 2.05 -1.19
CA LYS A 226 -24.62 3.23 -2.09
C LYS A 226 -23.31 3.26 -2.87
N PHE A 227 -22.24 2.83 -2.26
CA PHE A 227 -20.90 2.84 -2.83
C PHE A 227 -20.73 1.84 -3.98
N ILE A 228 -21.22 0.60 -3.83
CA ILE A 228 -21.15 -0.40 -4.91
C ILE A 228 -21.94 0.03 -6.16
N PRO A 229 -23.20 0.50 -6.10
CA PRO A 229 -23.89 1.04 -7.27
C PRO A 229 -23.17 2.23 -7.91
N PHE A 230 -22.59 3.11 -7.10
CA PHE A 230 -21.78 4.22 -7.58
C PHE A 230 -20.54 3.72 -8.34
N LEU A 231 -19.80 2.78 -7.77
CA LEU A 231 -18.66 2.14 -8.43
C LEU A 231 -19.09 1.42 -9.71
N MET A 232 -20.21 0.70 -9.67
CA MET A 232 -20.74 0.01 -10.86
C MET A 232 -21.18 0.98 -11.96
N SER A 233 -21.73 2.14 -11.61
CA SER A 233 -22.08 3.17 -12.61
C SER A 233 -20.85 3.73 -13.32
N LYS A 234 -19.71 3.75 -12.64
CA LYS A 234 -18.41 4.18 -13.18
C LYS A 234 -17.65 3.05 -13.89
N LEU A 235 -17.90 1.80 -13.51
CA LEU A 235 -17.37 0.62 -14.16
C LEU A 235 -18.30 0.16 -15.30
N LYS A 236 -18.58 1.03 -16.28
CA LYS A 236 -19.09 0.52 -17.57
C LYS A 236 -18.14 -0.57 -18.05
N PRO A 237 -18.65 -1.64 -18.73
CA PRO A 237 -17.78 -2.70 -19.22
C PRO A 237 -16.60 -2.06 -19.93
N ILE A 238 -15.42 -2.19 -19.33
CA ILE A 238 -14.21 -1.64 -19.89
C ILE A 238 -13.62 -2.78 -20.70
N GLU A 239 -13.63 -2.64 -22.00
CA GLU A 239 -12.76 -3.45 -22.84
C GLU A 239 -11.33 -3.01 -22.54
N LEU A 240 -10.65 -3.80 -21.74
CA LEU A 240 -9.26 -3.58 -21.40
C LEU A 240 -8.39 -4.02 -22.57
N ASP A 241 -7.49 -3.16 -23.02
CA ASP A 241 -6.43 -3.54 -23.94
C ASP A 241 -5.37 -4.42 -23.25
N GLU A 242 -4.44 -4.99 -24.01
CA GLU A 242 -3.43 -5.89 -23.45
C GLU A 242 -2.46 -5.17 -22.47
N GLU A 243 -2.15 -3.90 -22.72
CA GLU A 243 -1.32 -3.09 -21.82
C GLU A 243 -2.00 -2.91 -20.45
N GLU A 244 -3.30 -2.64 -20.47
CA GLU A 244 -4.12 -2.49 -19.27
C GLU A 244 -4.25 -3.79 -18.48
N LYS A 245 -4.43 -4.92 -19.16
CA LYS A 245 -4.45 -6.24 -18.53
C LYS A 245 -3.11 -6.59 -17.90
N VAL A 246 -2.00 -6.27 -18.56
CA VAL A 246 -0.65 -6.42 -17.99
C VAL A 246 -0.50 -5.56 -16.73
N PHE A 247 -0.88 -4.30 -16.79
CA PHE A 247 -0.84 -3.39 -15.65
C PHE A 247 -1.61 -3.96 -14.44
N LEU A 248 -2.85 -4.38 -14.64
CA LEU A 248 -3.68 -4.92 -13.55
C LEU A 248 -3.09 -6.21 -12.94
N ARG A 249 -2.55 -7.11 -13.78
CA ARG A 249 -1.83 -8.29 -13.29
C ARG A 249 -0.62 -7.91 -12.43
N ARG A 250 0.16 -6.90 -12.85
CA ARG A 250 1.31 -6.42 -12.08
C ARG A 250 0.91 -5.75 -10.76
N MET A 251 -0.18 -4.98 -10.77
CA MET A 251 -0.73 -4.40 -9.53
C MET A 251 -1.16 -5.50 -8.55
N CYS A 252 -1.85 -6.54 -9.02
CA CYS A 252 -2.21 -7.69 -8.18
C CYS A 252 -0.99 -8.39 -7.57
N GLN A 253 0.09 -8.58 -8.35
CA GLN A 253 1.33 -9.14 -7.83
C GLN A 253 1.97 -8.27 -6.74
N ARG A 254 1.97 -6.95 -6.91
CA ARG A 254 2.45 -5.99 -5.90
C ARG A 254 1.60 -6.02 -4.64
N ASP A 255 0.29 -6.08 -4.78
CA ASP A 255 -0.63 -6.19 -3.63
C ASP A 255 -0.34 -7.46 -2.82
N LYS A 256 -0.05 -8.58 -3.47
CA LYS A 256 0.39 -9.81 -2.79
C LYS A 256 1.68 -9.63 -1.99
N ILE A 257 2.62 -8.86 -2.51
CA ILE A 257 3.89 -8.57 -1.81
C ILE A 257 3.63 -7.69 -0.59
N THR A 258 2.88 -6.61 -0.75
CA THR A 258 2.56 -5.69 0.36
C THR A 258 1.79 -6.37 1.47
N CYS A 259 0.80 -7.20 1.12
CA CYS A 259 0.05 -7.99 2.10
C CYS A 259 0.93 -9.02 2.80
N TRP A 260 1.83 -9.69 2.06
CA TRP A 260 2.78 -10.61 2.67
C TRP A 260 3.73 -9.88 3.62
N MET A 261 4.26 -8.73 3.24
CA MET A 261 5.11 -7.90 4.11
C MET A 261 4.36 -7.43 5.36
N SER A 262 3.11 -6.96 5.21
CA SER A 262 2.27 -6.51 6.33
C SER A 262 1.96 -7.64 7.33
N ASN A 263 2.05 -8.89 6.90
CA ASN A 263 1.89 -10.05 7.78
C ASN A 263 3.20 -10.51 8.46
N ARG A 264 4.35 -9.85 8.17
CA ARG A 264 5.61 -10.17 8.86
C ARG A 264 5.66 -9.50 10.22
N GLU A 265 6.08 -10.27 11.22
CA GLU A 265 6.29 -9.75 12.57
C GLU A 265 7.74 -9.27 12.69
N ILE A 266 7.94 -8.06 13.15
CA ILE A 266 9.24 -7.49 13.50
C ILE A 266 9.46 -7.66 14.99
N ALA A 267 10.63 -8.14 15.37
CA ALA A 267 10.99 -8.31 16.77
C ALA A 267 11.61 -7.01 17.34
N PHE A 268 11.07 -6.57 18.46
CA PHE A 268 11.52 -5.39 19.20
C PHE A 268 12.07 -5.77 20.56
N SER A 269 13.03 -4.99 21.04
CA SER A 269 13.51 -5.05 22.41
C SER A 269 12.36 -4.96 23.41
N ASN A 270 12.38 -5.72 24.49
CA ASN A 270 11.34 -5.66 25.53
C ASN A 270 11.22 -4.27 26.19
N LYS A 271 12.27 -3.46 26.11
CA LYS A 271 12.27 -2.08 26.63
C LYS A 271 11.62 -1.08 25.69
N PHE A 272 11.49 -1.42 24.41
CA PHE A 272 10.85 -0.56 23.43
C PHE A 272 9.35 -0.53 23.68
N ASP A 273 8.78 0.65 23.77
CA ASP A 273 7.34 0.86 23.89
C ASP A 273 6.89 1.96 22.92
N ASN A 274 5.81 1.66 22.20
CA ASN A 274 5.22 2.59 21.25
C ASN A 274 3.70 2.32 21.21
N ASN A 275 2.92 3.28 21.69
CA ASN A 275 1.47 3.16 21.81
C ASN A 275 0.73 2.93 20.48
N ASN A 276 1.39 3.17 19.36
CA ASN A 276 0.83 2.97 18.02
C ASN A 276 1.07 1.57 17.47
N LEU A 277 1.76 0.69 18.21
CA LEU A 277 2.01 -0.68 17.82
C LEU A 277 1.30 -1.66 18.75
N GLU A 278 0.60 -2.59 18.16
CA GLU A 278 0.04 -3.72 18.90
C GLU A 278 1.11 -4.81 19.06
N PHE A 279 1.63 -4.95 20.28
CA PHE A 279 2.68 -5.89 20.59
C PHE A 279 2.15 -7.24 21.08
N LYS A 280 2.70 -8.29 20.49
CA LYS A 280 2.59 -9.65 20.98
C LYS A 280 3.81 -9.99 21.83
N LEU A 281 3.61 -10.17 23.12
CA LEU A 281 4.71 -10.37 24.06
C LEU A 281 5.33 -11.76 23.91
N ARG A 282 6.66 -11.82 23.95
CA ARG A 282 7.50 -13.00 24.01
C ARG A 282 8.50 -12.87 25.16
N ARG A 283 9.09 -13.97 25.58
CA ARG A 283 9.98 -14.00 26.76
C ARG A 283 11.12 -12.95 26.70
N PHE A 284 11.71 -12.72 25.53
CA PHE A 284 12.88 -11.86 25.37
C PHE A 284 12.66 -10.66 24.44
N HIS A 285 11.49 -10.57 23.80
CA HIS A 285 11.18 -9.52 22.82
C HIS A 285 9.67 -9.34 22.65
N LYS A 286 9.30 -8.21 22.08
CA LYS A 286 7.95 -7.91 21.62
C LYS A 286 7.90 -8.13 20.11
N LEU A 287 6.80 -8.63 19.58
CA LEU A 287 6.56 -8.76 18.13
C LEU A 287 5.45 -7.80 17.71
N ALA A 288 5.64 -7.08 16.62
CA ALA A 288 4.60 -6.27 16.02
C ALA A 288 4.60 -6.38 14.51
N LYS A 289 3.45 -6.10 13.89
CA LYS A 289 3.26 -6.00 12.45
C LYS A 289 3.19 -4.55 12.04
N ILE A 290 3.59 -4.25 10.80
CA ILE A 290 3.52 -2.92 10.20
C ILE A 290 2.80 -3.05 8.87
N GLN A 291 1.88 -2.11 8.60
CA GLN A 291 1.10 -2.11 7.38
C GLN A 291 1.85 -1.41 6.24
N TYR A 292 1.77 -1.99 5.04
CA TYR A 292 2.41 -1.48 3.84
C TYR A 292 1.41 -1.31 2.71
N SER A 293 1.67 -0.35 1.83
CA SER A 293 0.91 -0.10 0.60
C SER A 293 1.85 0.26 -0.55
N ASN A 294 1.53 -0.18 -1.76
CA ASN A 294 2.17 0.21 -3.01
C ASN A 294 1.36 1.28 -3.78
N LYS A 295 0.22 1.72 -3.22
CA LYS A 295 -0.74 2.62 -3.88
C LYS A 295 -0.61 4.08 -3.43
N ARG A 296 0.32 4.39 -2.53
CA ARG A 296 0.47 5.73 -1.94
C ARG A 296 1.48 6.62 -2.64
N THR A 297 2.22 6.09 -3.61
CA THR A 297 3.22 6.85 -4.36
C THR A 297 2.95 6.74 -5.86
N LEU A 298 3.22 7.81 -6.60
CA LEU A 298 3.09 7.82 -8.06
C LEU A 298 3.99 6.77 -8.73
N THR A 299 5.12 6.46 -8.12
CA THR A 299 6.12 5.52 -8.63
C THR A 299 5.88 4.07 -8.20
N GLY A 300 4.82 3.78 -7.44
CA GLY A 300 4.51 2.44 -6.96
C GLY A 300 5.51 1.88 -5.94
N ARG A 301 6.34 2.74 -5.31
CA ARG A 301 7.21 2.33 -4.19
C ARG A 301 6.36 1.84 -3.03
N ILE A 302 6.76 0.73 -2.42
CA ILE A 302 6.12 0.20 -1.22
C ILE A 302 6.44 1.12 -0.04
N THR A 303 5.41 1.62 0.62
CA THR A 303 5.54 2.52 1.78
C THR A 303 4.81 1.96 2.98
N ALA A 304 5.40 2.08 4.17
CA ALA A 304 4.69 1.86 5.42
C ALA A 304 3.73 3.04 5.66
N PHE A 305 2.52 2.74 6.13
CA PHE A 305 1.50 3.76 6.38
C PHE A 305 0.98 3.78 7.81
N ASP A 306 1.51 2.93 8.68
CA ASP A 306 1.28 2.99 10.11
C ASP A 306 2.02 4.16 10.76
N TYR A 307 1.62 4.48 11.99
CA TYR A 307 2.30 5.49 12.82
C TYR A 307 3.77 5.17 13.08
N TYR A 308 4.14 3.87 13.12
CA TYR A 308 5.53 3.43 13.17
C TYR A 308 6.00 3.05 11.77
N ASN A 309 6.90 3.86 11.22
CA ASN A 309 7.40 3.66 9.87
C ASN A 309 8.92 3.39 9.91
N PRO A 310 9.37 2.13 9.72
CA PRO A 310 10.78 1.77 9.73
C PRO A 310 11.57 2.40 8.57
N GLN A 311 10.89 2.89 7.52
CA GLN A 311 11.51 3.56 6.38
C GLN A 311 11.96 4.99 6.70
N ASN A 312 11.38 5.60 7.74
CA ASN A 312 11.67 6.99 8.16
C ASN A 312 12.60 7.06 9.38
N LEU A 313 13.06 5.92 9.91
CA LEU A 313 13.94 5.91 11.09
C LEU A 313 15.29 6.55 10.75
N SER A 314 15.67 7.56 11.52
CA SER A 314 16.99 8.20 11.40
C SER A 314 18.12 7.16 11.50
N LYS A 315 19.19 7.33 10.71
CA LYS A 315 20.35 6.44 10.76
C LYS A 315 21.02 6.46 12.13
N ASP A 316 21.04 7.61 12.77
CA ASP A 316 21.69 7.84 14.06
C ASP A 316 20.71 7.71 15.25
N GLY A 317 19.43 7.53 14.98
CA GLY A 317 18.36 7.42 15.98
C GLY A 317 18.41 6.11 16.78
N ASP A 318 18.02 6.18 18.06
CA ASP A 318 18.00 5.01 18.96
C ASP A 318 16.89 4.01 18.61
N ASP A 319 15.86 4.42 17.89
CA ASP A 319 14.73 3.56 17.50
C ASP A 319 15.19 2.34 16.66
N ARG A 320 16.22 2.51 15.84
CA ARG A 320 16.82 1.38 15.10
C ARG A 320 17.43 0.32 16.00
N ALA A 321 17.99 0.69 17.15
CA ALA A 321 18.56 -0.27 18.10
C ALA A 321 17.50 -1.19 18.72
N ASN A 322 16.22 -0.77 18.69
CA ASN A 322 15.12 -1.56 19.22
C ASN A 322 14.68 -2.69 18.29
N ILE A 323 15.02 -2.64 16.99
CA ILE A 323 14.74 -3.73 16.05
C ILE A 323 15.85 -4.77 16.17
N ILE A 324 15.50 -5.94 16.70
CA ILE A 324 16.42 -7.02 17.07
C ILE A 324 16.05 -8.33 16.40
N SER A 325 16.97 -9.31 16.41
CA SER A 325 16.62 -10.67 15.99
C SER A 325 15.71 -11.36 17.01
N ARG A 326 14.71 -12.11 16.52
CA ARG A 326 13.85 -12.99 17.33
C ARG A 326 14.57 -14.26 17.79
N PHE A 327 15.67 -14.61 17.14
CA PHE A 327 16.41 -15.83 17.38
C PHE A 327 17.54 -15.58 18.36
N LYS A 328 17.78 -16.53 19.28
CA LYS A 328 18.96 -16.49 20.15
C LYS A 328 20.21 -16.65 19.28
N GLY A 329 21.10 -15.65 19.30
CA GLY A 329 22.30 -15.62 18.45
C GLY A 329 22.07 -15.25 16.99
N GLY A 330 20.83 -14.96 16.61
CA GLY A 330 20.48 -14.47 15.27
C GLY A 330 21.03 -13.06 15.01
N LYS A 331 20.95 -12.61 13.77
CA LYS A 331 21.45 -11.31 13.33
C LYS A 331 20.42 -10.60 12.46
N ILE A 332 20.44 -9.27 12.50
CA ILE A 332 19.79 -8.45 11.48
C ILE A 332 20.72 -8.40 10.27
N LEU A 333 20.23 -8.87 9.13
CA LEU A 333 20.93 -8.87 7.85
C LEU A 333 20.29 -7.83 6.95
N VAL A 334 21.10 -6.93 6.40
CA VAL A 334 20.66 -5.88 5.48
C VAL A 334 21.40 -6.02 4.17
N PHE A 335 20.67 -6.10 3.08
CA PHE A 335 21.20 -5.95 1.73
C PHE A 335 20.91 -4.55 1.22
N ASP A 336 21.92 -3.90 0.64
CA ASP A 336 21.81 -2.57 0.06
C ASP A 336 22.27 -2.60 -1.39
N TYR A 337 21.48 -2.03 -2.31
CA TYR A 337 21.94 -1.80 -3.67
C TYR A 337 22.90 -0.60 -3.74
N THR A 338 23.90 -0.70 -4.59
CA THR A 338 24.87 0.36 -4.81
C THR A 338 24.56 1.11 -6.10
N SER A 339 24.32 2.41 -6.03
CA SER A 339 24.00 3.28 -7.18
C SER A 339 22.84 2.71 -8.04
N PHE A 340 21.80 2.21 -7.39
CA PHE A 340 20.75 1.41 -8.01
C PHE A 340 20.05 2.14 -9.17
N GLU A 341 19.52 3.34 -8.90
CA GLU A 341 18.83 4.15 -9.93
C GLU A 341 19.77 4.49 -11.11
N THR A 342 21.06 4.72 -10.83
CA THR A 342 22.06 4.97 -11.88
C THR A 342 22.29 3.74 -12.76
N LYS A 343 22.35 2.54 -12.17
CA LYS A 343 22.51 1.28 -12.93
C LYS A 343 21.28 1.00 -13.80
N ILE A 344 20.10 1.26 -13.27
CA ILE A 344 18.85 1.18 -14.03
C ILE A 344 18.86 2.19 -15.19
N ALA A 345 19.25 3.44 -14.95
CA ALA A 345 19.33 4.46 -15.99
C ALA A 345 20.30 4.05 -17.11
N LEU A 346 21.47 3.51 -16.76
CA LEU A 346 22.42 2.98 -17.73
C LEU A 346 21.83 1.85 -18.57
N TYR A 347 21.15 0.91 -17.96
CA TYR A 347 20.48 -0.19 -18.66
C TYR A 347 19.40 0.30 -19.63
N LEU A 348 18.57 1.23 -19.17
CA LEU A 348 17.43 1.74 -19.93
C LEU A 348 17.80 2.78 -20.98
N CYS A 349 19.02 3.31 -21.01
CA CYS A 349 19.43 4.25 -22.06
C CYS A 349 19.56 3.59 -23.44
N GLY A 350 19.69 2.26 -23.49
CA GLY A 350 19.75 1.50 -24.75
C GLY A 350 21.08 1.63 -25.51
N ASP A 351 22.09 2.25 -24.91
CA ASP A 351 23.45 2.38 -25.48
C ASP A 351 24.33 1.28 -24.85
N GLU A 352 24.57 0.19 -25.59
CA GLU A 352 25.33 -0.94 -25.09
C GLU A 352 26.80 -0.60 -24.80
N GLU A 353 27.42 0.26 -25.59
CA GLU A 353 28.81 0.67 -25.35
C GLU A 353 28.90 1.47 -24.05
N PHE A 354 28.00 2.42 -23.86
CA PHE A 354 27.94 3.23 -22.67
C PHE A 354 27.60 2.38 -21.43
N MET A 355 26.64 1.48 -21.55
CA MET A 355 26.27 0.54 -20.48
C MET A 355 27.46 -0.35 -20.09
N ASN A 356 28.13 -0.98 -21.04
CA ASN A 356 29.26 -1.87 -20.78
C ASN A 356 30.43 -1.13 -20.15
N LYS A 357 30.71 0.09 -20.59
CA LYS A 357 31.78 0.97 -20.04
C LYS A 357 31.56 1.27 -18.55
N PHE A 358 30.30 1.41 -18.10
CA PHE A 358 29.95 1.78 -16.73
C PHE A 358 29.28 0.66 -15.93
N SER A 359 29.17 -0.56 -16.47
CA SER A 359 28.60 -1.71 -15.76
C SER A 359 29.22 -1.94 -14.38
N GLU A 360 30.53 -1.84 -14.27
CA GLU A 360 31.29 -2.03 -13.02
C GLU A 360 31.86 -0.72 -12.44
N LYS A 361 31.87 0.38 -13.22
CA LYS A 361 32.41 1.67 -12.79
C LYS A 361 31.35 2.51 -12.10
N ASP A 362 31.80 3.39 -11.22
CA ASP A 362 30.95 4.39 -10.59
C ASP A 362 30.83 5.62 -11.50
N LEU A 363 29.66 5.79 -12.12
CA LEU A 363 29.37 6.92 -13.02
C LEU A 363 29.61 8.28 -12.33
N HIS A 364 29.27 8.38 -11.05
CA HIS A 364 29.48 9.64 -10.31
C HIS A 364 30.96 9.93 -10.09
N TYR A 365 31.76 8.89 -9.88
CA TYR A 365 33.22 9.04 -9.78
C TYR A 365 33.82 9.49 -11.11
N GLU A 366 33.39 8.92 -12.23
CA GLU A 366 33.87 9.32 -13.55
C GLU A 366 33.41 10.76 -13.92
N THR A 367 32.18 11.12 -13.56
CA THR A 367 31.72 12.52 -13.71
C THR A 367 32.56 13.50 -12.87
N ALA A 368 32.93 13.09 -11.64
CA ALA A 368 33.77 13.93 -10.77
C ALA A 368 35.15 14.22 -11.38
N LYS A 369 35.75 13.25 -12.08
CA LYS A 369 37.03 13.49 -12.80
C LYS A 369 36.90 14.61 -13.84
N ILE A 370 35.75 14.69 -14.53
CA ILE A 370 35.50 15.74 -15.51
C ILE A 370 35.29 17.10 -14.84
N ILE A 371 34.57 17.12 -13.71
CA ILE A 371 34.30 18.37 -12.98
C ILE A 371 35.58 18.96 -12.37
N PHE A 372 36.37 18.13 -11.73
CA PHE A 372 37.51 18.56 -10.91
C PHE A 372 38.87 18.43 -11.60
N ASP A 373 38.94 17.97 -12.85
CA ASP A 373 40.18 17.72 -13.62
C ASP A 373 41.23 16.91 -12.84
N THR A 374 40.78 15.90 -12.10
CA THR A 374 41.65 15.05 -11.30
C THR A 374 41.22 13.59 -11.34
N TYR A 375 42.18 12.69 -11.23
CA TYR A 375 41.91 11.25 -11.11
C TYR A 375 41.76 10.80 -9.64
N GLN A 376 42.19 11.62 -8.69
CA GLN A 376 42.06 11.34 -7.27
C GLN A 376 40.81 12.07 -6.73
N ILE A 377 39.70 11.39 -6.72
CA ILE A 377 38.41 11.94 -6.30
C ILE A 377 38.17 11.60 -4.83
N ASN A 378 37.96 12.62 -4.01
CA ASN A 378 37.55 12.46 -2.63
C ASN A 378 36.01 12.28 -2.52
N TYR A 379 35.54 11.94 -1.32
CA TYR A 379 34.11 11.72 -1.05
C TYR A 379 33.24 12.91 -1.42
N GLN A 380 33.65 14.13 -1.06
CA GLN A 380 32.86 15.35 -1.30
C GLN A 380 32.74 15.67 -2.79
N GLN A 381 33.81 15.51 -3.55
CA GLN A 381 33.78 15.68 -5.01
C GLN A 381 32.87 14.69 -5.69
N ARG A 382 32.87 13.43 -5.22
CA ARG A 382 31.93 12.40 -5.71
C ARG A 382 30.48 12.75 -5.37
N GLU A 383 30.18 13.25 -4.17
CA GLU A 383 28.82 13.66 -3.80
C GLU A 383 28.36 14.88 -4.62
N THR A 384 29.23 15.86 -4.88
CA THR A 384 28.94 16.98 -5.78
C THR A 384 28.53 16.48 -7.18
N SER A 385 29.32 15.57 -7.75
CA SER A 385 29.02 15.00 -9.07
C SER A 385 27.72 14.19 -9.08
N LYS A 386 27.42 13.47 -8.00
CA LYS A 386 26.16 12.75 -7.83
C LYS A 386 24.97 13.70 -7.81
N LEU A 387 25.05 14.78 -7.07
CA LEU A 387 24.01 15.82 -7.03
C LEU A 387 23.81 16.46 -8.40
N LEU A 388 24.89 16.76 -9.14
CA LEU A 388 24.80 17.31 -10.50
C LEU A 388 24.17 16.30 -11.46
N ASN A 389 24.60 15.03 -11.46
CA ASN A 389 24.07 14.00 -12.32
C ASN A 389 22.57 13.81 -12.10
N HIS A 390 22.13 13.71 -10.83
CA HIS A 390 20.70 13.61 -10.50
C HIS A 390 19.92 14.84 -10.95
N ALA A 391 20.43 16.06 -10.65
CA ALA A 391 19.77 17.29 -11.07
C ALA A 391 19.62 17.35 -12.60
N LEU A 392 20.66 16.98 -13.34
CA LEU A 392 20.66 16.99 -14.79
C LEU A 392 19.66 15.96 -15.37
N LEU A 393 19.67 14.73 -14.88
CA LEU A 393 18.79 13.67 -15.34
C LEU A 393 17.32 13.92 -14.95
N TYR A 394 17.10 14.62 -13.84
CA TYR A 394 15.76 14.95 -13.34
C TYR A 394 15.22 16.28 -13.90
N GLY A 395 15.92 16.84 -14.90
CA GLY A 395 15.44 17.97 -15.67
C GLY A 395 15.57 19.33 -14.98
N ALA A 396 16.55 19.48 -14.09
CA ALA A 396 16.83 20.77 -13.48
C ALA A 396 17.21 21.83 -14.53
N GLY A 397 16.75 23.05 -14.33
CA GLY A 397 17.10 24.18 -15.20
C GLY A 397 18.59 24.55 -15.10
N HIS A 398 19.06 25.27 -16.10
CA HIS A 398 20.48 25.63 -16.28
C HIS A 398 21.09 26.30 -15.03
N GLU A 399 20.42 27.32 -14.47
CA GLU A 399 20.84 28.01 -13.25
C GLU A 399 20.99 27.06 -12.06
N THR A 400 20.06 26.12 -11.90
CA THR A 400 20.11 25.11 -10.84
C THR A 400 21.28 24.15 -11.02
N LEU A 401 21.63 23.81 -12.27
CA LEU A 401 22.80 22.96 -12.56
C LEU A 401 24.10 23.69 -12.24
N LEU A 402 24.19 24.97 -12.59
CA LEU A 402 25.37 25.79 -12.28
C LEU A 402 25.56 25.98 -10.76
N SER A 403 24.46 26.16 -10.00
CA SER A 403 24.54 26.26 -8.55
C SER A 403 25.15 25.00 -7.88
N LYS A 404 25.05 23.82 -8.54
CA LYS A 404 25.71 22.58 -8.05
C LYS A 404 27.23 22.58 -8.30
N LEU A 405 27.71 23.47 -9.12
CA LEU A 405 29.13 23.66 -9.44
C LEU A 405 29.72 24.93 -8.78
N GLU A 406 29.05 25.46 -7.76
CA GLU A 406 29.55 26.60 -7.02
C GLU A 406 30.92 26.29 -6.44
N GLY A 407 31.91 27.23 -6.67
CA GLY A 407 33.28 27.05 -6.28
C GLY A 407 34.13 26.19 -7.22
N VAL A 408 33.55 25.62 -8.29
CA VAL A 408 34.30 24.91 -9.33
C VAL A 408 34.81 25.91 -10.39
N PRO A 409 36.07 25.89 -10.80
CA PRO A 409 36.58 26.73 -11.89
C PRO A 409 35.87 26.41 -13.22
N ASN A 410 35.55 27.45 -13.99
CA ASN A 410 34.89 27.36 -15.31
C ASN A 410 33.62 26.48 -15.30
N PRO A 411 32.62 26.77 -14.44
CA PRO A 411 31.47 25.89 -14.25
C PRO A 411 30.66 25.63 -15.52
N GLU A 412 30.55 26.62 -16.43
CA GLU A 412 29.88 26.46 -17.72
C GLU A 412 30.55 25.42 -18.61
N GLU A 413 31.88 25.48 -18.74
CA GLU A 413 32.66 24.52 -19.53
C GLU A 413 32.55 23.11 -18.92
N LYS A 414 32.59 23.02 -17.59
CA LYS A 414 32.44 21.75 -16.88
C LYS A 414 31.06 21.14 -17.08
N LEU A 415 30.02 21.95 -16.96
CA LEU A 415 28.65 21.54 -17.23
C LEU A 415 28.48 21.05 -18.67
N TYR A 416 29.05 21.75 -19.63
CA TYR A 416 29.03 21.32 -21.03
C TYR A 416 29.70 19.95 -21.22
N LYS A 417 30.91 19.75 -20.69
CA LYS A 417 31.63 18.46 -20.76
C LYS A 417 30.85 17.34 -20.10
N VAL A 418 30.23 17.59 -18.95
CA VAL A 418 29.38 16.62 -18.26
C VAL A 418 28.15 16.27 -19.10
N LYS A 419 27.49 17.24 -19.75
CA LYS A 419 26.38 16.97 -20.66
C LYS A 419 26.79 16.09 -21.84
N GLN A 420 27.94 16.37 -22.44
CA GLN A 420 28.49 15.53 -23.53
C GLN A 420 28.76 14.09 -23.05
N PHE A 421 29.36 13.96 -21.88
CA PHE A 421 29.66 12.68 -21.26
C PHE A 421 28.40 11.86 -20.95
N LEU A 422 27.31 12.50 -20.49
CA LEU A 422 26.03 11.86 -20.17
C LEU A 422 25.03 11.88 -21.32
N ALA A 423 25.46 12.21 -22.56
CA ALA A 423 24.58 12.35 -23.72
C ALA A 423 23.62 11.17 -23.95
N PRO A 424 24.02 9.88 -23.80
CA PRO A 424 23.09 8.76 -23.95
C PRO A 424 21.91 8.81 -22.95
N LEU A 425 22.17 9.15 -21.69
CA LEU A 425 21.15 9.28 -20.66
C LEU A 425 20.24 10.49 -20.89
N ILE A 426 20.81 11.60 -21.34
CA ILE A 426 20.05 12.81 -21.68
C ILE A 426 19.12 12.53 -22.85
N LYS A 427 19.61 11.86 -23.90
CA LYS A 427 18.82 11.44 -25.06
C LYS A 427 17.62 10.61 -24.61
N LYS A 428 17.86 9.60 -23.74
CA LYS A 428 16.78 8.77 -23.19
C LYS A 428 15.77 9.58 -22.39
N SER A 429 16.22 10.56 -21.62
CA SER A 429 15.33 11.46 -20.90
C SER A 429 14.41 12.26 -21.83
N GLU A 430 14.93 12.77 -22.96
CA GLU A 430 14.10 13.48 -23.94
C GLU A 430 13.13 12.55 -24.66
N GLU A 431 13.55 11.35 -25.07
CA GLU A 431 12.66 10.34 -25.65
C GLU A 431 11.46 10.02 -24.73
N LEU A 432 11.69 9.92 -23.43
CA LEU A 432 10.62 9.68 -22.46
C LEU A 432 9.69 10.88 -22.28
N LYS A 433 10.21 12.11 -22.40
CA LYS A 433 9.38 13.31 -22.40
C LYS A 433 8.50 13.39 -23.63
N GLU A 434 9.03 13.07 -24.81
CA GLU A 434 8.27 13.00 -26.06
C GLU A 434 7.21 11.89 -26.01
N TYR A 435 7.57 10.74 -25.47
CA TYR A 435 6.62 9.64 -25.27
C TYR A 435 5.47 10.05 -24.34
N TYR A 436 5.79 10.74 -23.23
CA TYR A 436 4.79 11.30 -22.35
C TYR A 436 3.90 12.34 -23.02
N ASP A 437 4.49 13.27 -23.78
CA ASP A 437 3.75 14.32 -24.50
C ASP A 437 2.72 13.72 -25.47
N SER A 438 3.03 12.58 -26.08
CA SER A 438 2.15 11.90 -27.03
C SER A 438 1.03 11.08 -26.38
N ARG A 439 1.21 10.59 -25.14
CA ARG A 439 0.30 9.64 -24.50
C ARG A 439 -0.31 10.13 -23.19
N GLY A 440 0.30 11.10 -22.51
CA GLY A 440 -0.08 11.56 -21.17
C GLY A 440 0.33 10.62 -20.02
N TYR A 441 1.02 9.51 -20.33
CA TYR A 441 1.54 8.56 -19.34
C TYR A 441 2.80 7.87 -19.88
N ILE A 442 3.50 7.15 -19.02
CA ILE A 442 4.67 6.33 -19.38
C ILE A 442 4.43 4.89 -18.92
N THR A 443 4.87 3.92 -19.73
CA THR A 443 4.84 2.50 -19.39
C THR A 443 6.25 1.99 -19.09
N THR A 444 6.44 1.32 -17.95
CA THR A 444 7.71 0.68 -17.59
C THR A 444 7.91 -0.61 -18.37
N PRO A 445 9.15 -1.13 -18.48
CA PRO A 445 9.41 -2.44 -19.08
C PRO A 445 8.64 -3.60 -18.44
N TRP A 446 8.29 -3.48 -17.18
CA TRP A 446 7.51 -4.49 -16.45
C TRP A 446 5.99 -4.37 -16.69
N GLY A 447 5.54 -3.26 -17.28
CA GLY A 447 4.16 -3.02 -17.67
C GLY A 447 3.36 -2.17 -16.68
N SER A 448 4.01 -1.49 -15.72
CA SER A 448 3.31 -0.48 -14.94
C SER A 448 3.09 0.78 -15.74
N ILE A 449 1.91 1.35 -15.61
CA ILE A 449 1.53 2.63 -16.23
C ILE A 449 1.70 3.72 -15.17
N ILE A 450 2.39 4.80 -15.52
CA ILE A 450 2.73 5.89 -14.61
C ILE A 450 2.21 7.20 -15.17
N ARG A 451 1.38 7.89 -14.41
CA ARG A 451 1.07 9.30 -14.68
C ARG A 451 2.17 10.19 -14.13
N ILE A 452 2.49 11.22 -14.87
CA ILE A 452 3.52 12.18 -14.50
C ILE A 452 2.86 13.54 -14.32
N GLU A 453 3.09 14.17 -13.18
CA GLU A 453 2.51 15.49 -12.88
C GLU A 453 3.25 16.61 -13.63
N LYS A 454 4.55 16.43 -13.84
CA LYS A 454 5.41 17.46 -14.47
C LYS A 454 6.30 16.80 -15.51
N ARG A 455 6.25 17.28 -16.74
CA ARG A 455 6.99 16.76 -17.90
C ARG A 455 8.47 16.47 -17.59
N HIS A 456 9.15 17.39 -16.90
CA HIS A 456 10.57 17.22 -16.58
C HIS A 456 10.86 16.07 -15.59
N ALA A 457 9.85 15.60 -14.82
CA ALA A 457 9.99 14.48 -13.91
C ALA A 457 9.85 13.11 -14.58
N SER A 458 9.60 13.05 -15.90
CA SER A 458 9.36 11.81 -16.66
C SER A 458 10.45 10.78 -16.44
N PHE A 459 11.70 11.15 -16.61
CA PHE A 459 12.82 10.24 -16.47
C PHE A 459 13.00 9.75 -15.02
N ASN A 460 12.90 10.66 -14.06
CA ASN A 460 12.98 10.32 -12.64
C ASN A 460 11.89 9.32 -12.21
N ASN A 461 10.63 9.63 -12.54
CA ASN A 461 9.51 8.78 -12.19
C ASN A 461 9.60 7.40 -12.87
N PHE A 462 10.07 7.37 -14.13
CA PHE A 462 10.31 6.14 -14.86
C PHE A 462 11.36 5.25 -14.17
N ILE A 463 12.54 5.81 -13.85
CA ILE A 463 13.61 5.10 -13.16
C ILE A 463 13.14 4.60 -11.79
N GLN A 464 12.48 5.47 -11.02
CA GLN A 464 12.01 5.10 -9.68
C GLN A 464 10.92 4.03 -9.71
N SER A 465 10.02 4.08 -10.69
CA SER A 465 8.98 3.06 -10.84
C SER A 465 9.58 1.72 -11.24
N TYR A 466 10.50 1.72 -12.20
CA TYR A 466 11.17 0.48 -12.60
C TYR A 466 12.04 -0.08 -11.46
N ALA A 467 12.72 0.78 -10.69
CA ALA A 467 13.43 0.38 -9.49
C ALA A 467 12.51 -0.31 -8.47
N ALA A 468 11.31 0.27 -8.25
CA ALA A 468 10.33 -0.32 -7.35
C ALA A 468 9.82 -1.69 -7.85
N GLU A 469 9.66 -1.85 -9.16
CA GLU A 469 9.29 -3.12 -9.79
C GLU A 469 10.35 -4.19 -9.60
N LEU A 470 11.60 -3.85 -9.87
CA LEU A 470 12.73 -4.76 -9.70
C LEU A 470 12.86 -5.23 -8.25
N VAL A 471 12.76 -4.30 -7.29
CA VAL A 471 12.82 -4.68 -5.87
C VAL A 471 11.62 -5.58 -5.50
N ALA A 472 10.43 -5.28 -5.99
CA ALA A 472 9.26 -6.11 -5.75
C ALA A 472 9.45 -7.54 -6.29
N GLU A 473 10.01 -7.70 -7.50
CA GLU A 473 10.36 -9.00 -8.06
C GLU A 473 11.37 -9.75 -7.19
N LYS A 474 12.42 -9.06 -6.71
CA LYS A 474 13.41 -9.66 -5.82
C LYS A 474 12.81 -10.09 -4.48
N VAL A 475 11.91 -9.30 -3.93
CA VAL A 475 11.16 -9.66 -2.71
C VAL A 475 10.30 -10.92 -2.94
N MET A 476 9.72 -11.10 -4.14
CA MET A 476 9.01 -12.34 -4.48
C MET A 476 9.94 -13.55 -4.47
N LEU A 477 11.12 -13.45 -5.06
CA LEU A 477 12.12 -14.53 -5.07
C LEU A 477 12.58 -14.87 -3.64
N ILE A 478 12.86 -13.86 -2.84
CA ILE A 478 13.23 -14.04 -1.43
C ILE A 478 12.09 -14.71 -0.64
N ARG A 479 10.84 -14.29 -0.87
CA ARG A 479 9.66 -14.91 -0.26
C ARG A 479 9.59 -16.40 -0.54
N GLU A 480 9.76 -16.80 -1.80
CA GLU A 480 9.73 -18.19 -2.19
C GLU A 480 10.88 -18.99 -1.55
N TYR A 481 12.09 -18.44 -1.59
CA TYR A 481 13.27 -19.04 -0.97
C TYR A 481 13.11 -19.24 0.55
N LEU A 482 12.57 -18.25 1.24
CA LEU A 482 12.41 -18.30 2.70
C LEU A 482 11.27 -19.22 3.18
N LYS A 483 10.44 -19.79 2.30
CA LYS A 483 9.36 -20.72 2.71
C LYS A 483 9.85 -21.93 3.49
N THR A 484 11.06 -22.40 3.20
CA THR A 484 11.68 -23.57 3.83
C THR A 484 12.72 -23.20 4.88
N LYS A 485 12.87 -21.91 5.19
CA LYS A 485 13.87 -21.38 6.11
C LYS A 485 13.23 -20.87 7.41
N GLN A 486 14.02 -20.82 8.47
CA GLN A 486 13.64 -20.19 9.73
C GLN A 486 13.82 -18.68 9.70
N SER A 487 14.82 -18.22 8.97
CA SER A 487 15.10 -16.79 8.73
C SER A 487 13.87 -16.09 8.13
N GLN A 488 13.68 -14.83 8.47
CA GLN A 488 12.48 -14.08 8.11
C GLN A 488 12.83 -12.79 7.37
N PHE A 489 12.04 -12.45 6.35
CA PHE A 489 12.04 -11.12 5.82
C PHE A 489 11.33 -10.19 6.81
N LEU A 490 11.89 -9.02 7.08
CA LEU A 490 11.30 -8.05 8.01
C LEU A 490 10.60 -6.91 7.25
N PHE A 491 11.37 -6.14 6.50
CA PHE A 491 10.86 -4.99 5.75
C PHE A 491 11.83 -4.53 4.67
N GLN A 492 11.33 -3.64 3.83
CA GLN A 492 12.07 -2.93 2.78
C GLN A 492 12.21 -1.46 3.15
N VAL A 493 13.38 -0.88 2.93
CA VAL A 493 13.63 0.57 3.04
C VAL A 493 14.21 1.05 1.73
N HIS A 494 13.38 1.64 0.88
CA HIS A 494 13.74 2.03 -0.48
C HIS A 494 14.30 0.85 -1.29
N ASP A 495 15.59 0.83 -1.51
CA ASP A 495 16.37 -0.20 -2.20
C ASP A 495 17.10 -1.18 -1.24
N SER A 496 16.93 -1.00 0.07
CA SER A 496 17.48 -1.90 1.08
C SER A 496 16.47 -2.95 1.53
N LEU A 497 16.91 -4.19 1.71
CA LEU A 497 16.11 -5.32 2.18
C LEU A 497 16.62 -5.79 3.54
N VAL A 498 15.73 -5.87 4.51
CA VAL A 498 16.06 -6.19 5.91
C VAL A 498 15.47 -7.54 6.30
N LEU A 499 16.34 -8.42 6.81
CA LEU A 499 15.99 -9.77 7.21
C LEU A 499 16.42 -10.05 8.67
N ASP A 500 15.71 -10.96 9.30
CA ASP A 500 16.07 -11.57 10.58
C ASP A 500 16.67 -12.95 10.29
N MET A 501 18.00 -13.05 10.39
CA MET A 501 18.76 -14.23 10.02
C MET A 501 18.88 -15.20 11.21
N HIS A 502 18.47 -16.45 11.00
CA HIS A 502 18.71 -17.53 11.94
C HIS A 502 20.21 -17.87 12.02
N PRO A 503 20.79 -18.16 13.21
CA PRO A 503 22.23 -18.38 13.35
C PRO A 503 22.78 -19.56 12.53
N ASP A 504 21.94 -20.57 12.27
CA ASP A 504 22.33 -21.78 11.53
C ASP A 504 22.14 -21.67 10.01
N GLU A 505 21.61 -20.54 9.51
CA GLU A 505 21.28 -20.34 8.09
C GLU A 505 22.16 -19.27 7.43
N LYS A 506 23.48 -19.35 7.60
CA LYS A 506 24.42 -18.37 7.06
C LYS A 506 24.49 -18.37 5.52
N GLU A 507 24.12 -19.46 4.88
CA GLU A 507 24.06 -19.62 3.42
C GLU A 507 23.08 -18.65 2.77
N ILE A 508 22.05 -18.17 3.48
CA ILE A 508 21.09 -17.21 2.94
C ILE A 508 21.75 -15.90 2.46
N ILE A 509 22.91 -15.56 3.03
CA ILE A 509 23.66 -14.37 2.60
C ILE A 509 24.07 -14.53 1.13
N THR A 510 24.68 -15.68 0.80
CA THR A 510 25.15 -15.96 -0.57
C THR A 510 23.99 -16.17 -1.54
N ASP A 511 22.98 -16.92 -1.11
CA ASP A 511 21.86 -17.27 -2.00
C ASP A 511 21.02 -16.05 -2.35
N ILE A 512 20.67 -15.22 -1.35
CA ILE A 512 19.93 -13.98 -1.59
C ILE A 512 20.78 -12.97 -2.38
N TYR A 513 22.08 -12.88 -2.09
CA TYR A 513 22.99 -12.03 -2.86
C TYR A 513 22.95 -12.37 -4.36
N LYS A 514 22.93 -13.65 -4.73
CA LYS A 514 22.78 -14.10 -6.13
C LYS A 514 21.48 -13.60 -6.75
N PHE A 515 20.35 -13.76 -6.04
CA PHE A 515 19.05 -13.28 -6.53
C PHE A 515 19.06 -11.76 -6.78
N LEU A 516 19.71 -11.00 -5.90
CA LEU A 516 19.73 -9.54 -5.98
C LEU A 516 20.65 -9.00 -7.08
N ARG A 517 21.73 -9.71 -7.38
CA ARG A 517 22.80 -9.21 -8.25
C ARG A 517 22.44 -9.17 -9.72
N VAL A 518 21.63 -10.08 -10.19
CA VAL A 518 21.36 -10.25 -11.62
C VAL A 518 19.90 -9.95 -11.95
N GLN A 519 19.68 -9.14 -12.96
CA GLN A 519 18.40 -8.90 -13.58
C GLN A 519 18.57 -8.85 -15.08
N ASP A 520 18.04 -9.85 -15.81
CA ASP A 520 18.27 -10.03 -17.24
C ASP A 520 19.78 -9.97 -17.58
N SER A 521 20.19 -9.02 -18.40
CA SER A 521 21.62 -8.75 -18.70
C SER A 521 22.25 -7.72 -17.75
N MET A 522 21.50 -7.14 -16.80
CA MET A 522 21.97 -6.10 -15.90
C MET A 522 22.62 -6.71 -14.65
N VAL A 523 23.88 -6.35 -14.39
CA VAL A 523 24.57 -6.69 -13.15
C VAL A 523 24.44 -5.55 -12.15
N LEU A 524 23.72 -5.81 -11.05
CA LEU A 524 23.47 -4.86 -9.99
C LEU A 524 24.57 -4.94 -8.91
N GLY A 525 25.00 -3.79 -8.44
CA GLY A 525 25.89 -3.71 -7.29
C GLY A 525 25.13 -3.96 -6.00
N VAL A 526 25.53 -4.97 -5.23
CA VAL A 526 24.90 -5.31 -3.94
C VAL A 526 25.96 -5.38 -2.86
N THR A 527 25.63 -4.88 -1.69
CA THR A 527 26.41 -5.05 -0.46
C THR A 527 25.53 -5.61 0.64
N TYR A 528 26.14 -6.22 1.66
CA TYR A 528 25.38 -6.66 2.82
C TYR A 528 26.07 -6.22 4.12
N ARG A 529 25.27 -6.08 5.17
CA ARG A 529 25.71 -5.76 6.54
C ARG A 529 25.00 -6.66 7.54
N LEU A 530 25.69 -6.98 8.63
CA LEU A 530 25.18 -7.81 9.72
C LEU A 530 25.31 -7.07 11.05
N GLY A 531 24.31 -7.18 11.91
CA GLY A 531 24.35 -6.60 13.25
C GLY A 531 23.52 -7.36 14.27
N ASN A 532 23.70 -7.05 15.54
CA ASN A 532 22.84 -7.58 16.61
C ASN A 532 21.48 -6.90 16.63
N ASN A 533 21.40 -5.69 16.12
CA ASN A 533 20.21 -4.88 15.94
C ASN A 533 20.34 -4.04 14.66
N TYR A 534 19.27 -3.34 14.27
CA TYR A 534 19.25 -2.58 13.02
C TYR A 534 20.10 -1.29 13.06
N LYS A 535 20.54 -0.82 14.24
CA LYS A 535 21.45 0.33 14.38
C LYS A 535 22.91 -0.10 14.26
N GLU A 536 23.29 -1.17 14.94
CA GLU A 536 24.68 -1.64 15.06
C GLU A 536 25.04 -2.62 13.93
N LEU A 537 24.85 -2.18 12.69
CA LEU A 537 25.27 -2.93 11.52
C LEU A 537 26.76 -2.74 11.27
N GLY A 538 27.48 -3.83 11.02
CA GLY A 538 28.90 -3.80 10.67
C GLY A 538 29.17 -3.10 9.32
N GLN A 539 30.41 -3.22 8.83
CA GLN A 539 30.81 -2.64 7.55
C GLN A 539 30.06 -3.28 6.36
N HIS A 540 29.99 -2.53 5.25
CA HIS A 540 29.48 -3.04 3.98
C HIS A 540 30.41 -4.12 3.43
N ASN A 541 29.89 -5.30 3.20
CA ASN A 541 30.60 -6.43 2.64
C ASN A 541 30.12 -6.73 1.22
N LYS A 542 31.02 -7.23 0.38
CA LYS A 542 30.71 -7.79 -0.94
C LYS A 542 31.06 -9.26 -0.96
N ILE A 543 30.34 -10.05 -1.73
CA ILE A 543 30.73 -11.43 -2.01
C ILE A 543 31.63 -11.41 -3.24
N SER A 544 32.80 -12.05 -3.17
CA SER A 544 33.71 -12.14 -4.31
C SER A 544 33.05 -12.87 -5.49
N ALA A 545 33.37 -12.46 -6.72
CA ALA A 545 32.81 -13.04 -7.93
C ALA A 545 33.03 -14.56 -8.01
N GLU A 546 34.09 -15.07 -7.41
CA GLU A 546 34.42 -16.52 -7.38
C GLU A 546 33.44 -17.34 -6.51
N LYS A 547 32.66 -16.70 -5.62
CA LYS A 547 31.68 -17.36 -4.73
C LYS A 547 30.24 -17.18 -5.19
N VAL A 548 30.02 -16.51 -6.29
CA VAL A 548 28.71 -16.24 -6.90
C VAL A 548 28.55 -17.08 -8.16
#